data_1114b2142b349837b34d1a42a3935b30
#
_entry.id   1114b2142b349837b34d1a42a3935b30
#
_cell.length_a   1.000
_cell.length_b   1.000
_cell.length_c   1.000
_cell.angle_alpha   90.00
_cell.angle_beta   90.00
_cell.angle_gamma   90.00
#
_symmetry.space_group_name_H-M   'P 1'
#
loop_
_entity.id
_entity.type
_entity.pdbx_description
1 polymer ?
#
loop_
_entity_poly.entity_id
_entity_poly.type
_entity_poly.pdbx_seq_one_letter_code
_entity_poly.pdbx_strand_id
1 'polypeptide(L)'
;MEQFVVQFVLGVRSKDPKIGMDKLWRMYQQRFVEEYRVGRDVFRSIMHEQGLHLIRRSRAIRTTNSRHNLPTYPNLIKNVIPMRPNHIWVSDITYIEVEDSSAPNGYRFVFLTIVMDAYSKCILGWYVAPTLEAAYSIKALEMAIKTLPKDFDDTLIHHSDRGT
;
A
#
# COMPACT_ATOMS: atom_id res chain seq x y z
N MET A 1 14.23 32.96 -2.31
CA MET A 1 13.01 32.16 -2.18
C MET A 1 13.20 30.78 -2.81
N GLU A 2 13.50 30.71 -4.09
CA GLU A 2 13.71 29.47 -4.84
C GLU A 2 14.75 28.53 -4.21
N GLN A 3 15.92 29.05 -3.84
CA GLN A 3 16.97 28.26 -3.20
C GLN A 3 16.53 27.58 -1.90
N PHE A 4 15.68 28.22 -1.10
CA PHE A 4 15.11 27.62 0.11
C PHE A 4 14.22 26.44 -0.20
N VAL A 5 13.38 26.55 -1.24
CA VAL A 5 12.53 25.44 -1.70
C VAL A 5 13.39 24.28 -2.16
N VAL A 6 14.39 24.52 -3.00
CA VAL A 6 15.28 23.50 -3.55
C VAL A 6 16.02 22.75 -2.43
N GLN A 7 16.69 23.48 -1.53
CA GLN A 7 17.43 22.88 -0.41
C GLN A 7 16.50 22.07 0.51
N PHE A 8 15.32 22.60 0.80
CA PHE A 8 14.34 21.87 1.58
C PHE A 8 13.92 20.56 0.93
N VAL A 9 13.58 20.59 -0.37
CA VAL A 9 13.15 19.40 -1.13
C VAL A 9 14.25 18.36 -1.17
N LEU A 10 15.49 18.76 -1.47
CA LEU A 10 16.64 17.85 -1.48
C LEU A 10 16.89 17.24 -0.10
N GLY A 11 16.81 18.04 0.97
CA GLY A 11 16.99 17.56 2.33
C GLY A 11 15.91 16.59 2.79
N VAL A 12 14.66 16.75 2.36
CA VAL A 12 13.59 15.78 2.65
C VAL A 12 13.77 14.51 1.82
N ARG A 13 14.07 14.65 0.52
CA ARG A 13 14.23 13.52 -0.39
C ARG A 13 15.49 12.69 -0.16
N SER A 14 16.47 13.20 0.54
CA SER A 14 17.60 12.36 1.00
C SER A 14 17.14 11.24 1.95
N LYS A 15 16.00 11.44 2.64
CA LYS A 15 15.40 10.45 3.57
C LYS A 15 14.22 9.70 2.97
N ASP A 16 13.41 10.38 2.16
CA ASP A 16 12.27 9.81 1.44
C ASP A 16 12.29 10.25 -0.03
N PRO A 17 13.00 9.50 -0.90
CA PRO A 17 13.17 9.86 -2.32
C PRO A 17 11.87 9.94 -3.11
N LYS A 18 10.83 9.23 -2.67
CA LYS A 18 9.55 9.10 -3.39
C LYS A 18 8.45 10.04 -2.88
N ILE A 19 8.76 10.92 -1.95
CA ILE A 19 7.78 11.87 -1.40
C ILE A 19 7.22 12.79 -2.49
N GLY A 20 5.88 12.85 -2.58
CA GLY A 20 5.18 13.64 -3.60
C GLY A 20 5.16 15.14 -3.29
N MET A 21 4.95 15.96 -4.34
CA MET A 21 4.98 17.41 -4.29
C MET A 21 4.00 18.01 -3.25
N ASP A 22 2.76 17.53 -3.19
CA ASP A 22 1.76 18.09 -2.26
C ASP A 22 2.13 17.88 -0.79
N LYS A 23 2.76 16.74 -0.46
CA LYS A 23 3.29 16.50 0.89
C LYS A 23 4.47 17.41 1.18
N LEU A 24 5.41 17.55 0.24
CA LEU A 24 6.56 18.45 0.36
C LEU A 24 6.10 19.87 0.59
N TRP A 25 5.14 20.38 -0.20
CA TRP A 25 4.60 21.72 -0.02
C TRP A 25 3.98 21.92 1.37
N ARG A 26 3.16 20.98 1.85
CA ARG A 26 2.58 21.06 3.21
C ARG A 26 3.65 21.07 4.30
N MET A 27 4.67 20.24 4.19
CA MET A 27 5.80 20.21 5.12
C MET A 27 6.59 21.54 5.07
N TYR A 28 6.77 22.12 3.88
CA TYR A 28 7.41 23.42 3.70
C TYR A 28 6.61 24.52 4.41
N GLN A 29 5.29 24.55 4.22
CA GLN A 29 4.40 25.52 4.89
C GLN A 29 4.45 25.42 6.42
N GLN A 30 4.62 24.23 6.97
CA GLN A 30 4.73 24.02 8.42
C GLN A 30 6.09 24.43 8.98
N ARG A 31 7.14 24.28 8.17
CA ARG A 31 8.52 24.52 8.65
C ARG A 31 8.95 25.97 8.60
N PHE A 32 8.46 26.74 7.65
CA PHE A 32 8.89 28.11 7.40
C PHE A 32 7.85 29.12 7.88
N VAL A 33 8.34 30.27 8.38
CA VAL A 33 7.51 31.41 8.73
C VAL A 33 6.87 32.02 7.48
N GLU A 34 5.82 32.82 7.66
CA GLU A 34 4.99 33.32 6.57
C GLU A 34 5.76 34.07 5.48
N GLU A 35 6.80 34.81 5.86
CA GLU A 35 7.69 35.56 4.95
C GLU A 35 8.37 34.67 3.91
N TYR A 36 8.69 33.43 4.25
CA TYR A 36 9.37 32.46 3.37
C TYR A 36 8.43 31.43 2.73
N ARG A 37 7.14 31.51 3.01
CA ARG A 37 6.14 30.62 2.43
C ARG A 37 5.87 30.99 0.98
N VAL A 38 5.65 29.98 0.16
CA VAL A 38 5.26 30.11 -1.24
C VAL A 38 3.94 29.41 -1.52
N GLY A 39 3.12 29.97 -2.39
CA GLY A 39 1.90 29.32 -2.84
C GLY A 39 2.19 27.97 -3.51
N ARG A 40 1.19 27.09 -3.52
CA ARG A 40 1.34 25.73 -4.07
C ARG A 40 1.81 25.72 -5.52
N ASP A 41 1.27 26.62 -6.34
CA ASP A 41 1.58 26.65 -7.77
C ASP A 41 2.98 27.21 -8.02
N VAL A 42 3.43 28.20 -7.24
CA VAL A 42 4.82 28.69 -7.28
C VAL A 42 5.80 27.60 -6.85
N PHE A 43 5.47 26.85 -5.78
CA PHE A 43 6.29 25.71 -5.33
C PHE A 43 6.40 24.65 -6.43
N ARG A 44 5.29 24.37 -7.15
CA ARG A 44 5.26 23.44 -8.27
C ARG A 44 6.13 23.93 -9.44
N SER A 45 6.04 25.21 -9.82
CA SER A 45 6.89 25.79 -10.87
C SER A 45 8.35 25.63 -10.56
N ILE A 46 8.78 26.00 -9.35
CA ILE A 46 10.17 25.85 -8.91
C ILE A 46 10.61 24.38 -9.02
N MET A 47 9.80 23.43 -8.53
CA MET A 47 10.12 22.01 -8.64
C MET A 47 10.23 21.52 -10.09
N HIS A 48 9.42 22.06 -10.99
CA HIS A 48 9.47 21.71 -12.40
C HIS A 48 10.70 22.29 -13.09
N GLU A 49 10.98 23.58 -12.90
CA GLU A 49 12.12 24.29 -13.48
C GLU A 49 13.45 23.69 -13.03
N GLN A 50 13.53 23.24 -11.78
CA GLN A 50 14.70 22.60 -11.21
C GLN A 50 14.77 21.07 -11.43
N GLY A 51 13.87 20.51 -12.25
CA GLY A 51 13.87 19.08 -12.55
C GLY A 51 13.61 18.17 -11.34
N LEU A 52 13.01 18.71 -10.28
CA LEU A 52 12.74 18.01 -9.02
C LEU A 52 11.37 17.31 -9.00
N HIS A 53 10.65 17.23 -10.12
CA HIS A 53 9.40 16.47 -10.20
C HIS A 53 9.68 14.97 -10.25
N LEU A 54 8.79 14.18 -9.64
CA LEU A 54 8.89 12.73 -9.74
C LEU A 54 8.41 12.27 -11.12
N ILE A 55 9.29 11.61 -11.85
CA ILE A 55 8.91 10.95 -13.10
C ILE A 55 8.06 9.73 -12.72
N ARG A 56 6.75 9.79 -12.99
CA ARG A 56 5.89 8.61 -12.88
C ARG A 56 6.32 7.61 -13.94
N ARG A 57 6.97 6.54 -13.53
CA ARG A 57 7.13 5.38 -14.39
C ARG A 57 5.72 4.83 -14.64
N SER A 58 5.23 4.97 -15.86
CA SER A 58 3.98 4.35 -16.31
C SER A 58 4.19 2.84 -16.38
N ARG A 59 3.97 2.17 -15.24
CA ARG A 59 3.90 0.71 -15.18
C ARG A 59 2.46 0.34 -14.90
N ALA A 60 1.72 0.03 -15.93
CA ALA A 60 0.46 -0.70 -15.80
C ALA A 60 0.81 -2.16 -15.46
N ILE A 61 1.06 -2.44 -14.19
CA ILE A 61 1.11 -3.82 -13.71
C ILE A 61 -0.33 -4.32 -13.73
N ARG A 62 -0.59 -5.29 -14.60
CA ARG A 62 -1.87 -5.98 -14.63
C ARG A 62 -1.87 -6.97 -13.47
N THR A 63 -2.44 -6.59 -12.33
CA THR A 63 -2.40 -7.33 -11.07
C THR A 63 -3.54 -8.32 -10.91
N THR A 64 -4.56 -8.28 -11.78
CA THR A 64 -5.72 -9.16 -11.68
C THR A 64 -6.05 -9.79 -13.03
N ASN A 65 -6.28 -11.10 -13.03
CA ASN A 65 -6.86 -11.83 -14.15
C ASN A 65 -8.25 -12.36 -13.76
N SER A 66 -9.25 -11.50 -13.81
CA SER A 66 -10.63 -11.85 -13.46
C SER A 66 -11.37 -12.69 -14.55
N ARG A 67 -10.70 -13.06 -15.64
CA ARG A 67 -11.28 -13.84 -16.76
C ARG A 67 -10.99 -15.34 -16.66
N HIS A 68 -10.86 -15.87 -15.45
CA HIS A 68 -10.71 -17.32 -15.25
C HIS A 68 -12.07 -18.00 -15.10
N ASN A 69 -12.17 -19.27 -15.52
CA ASN A 69 -13.38 -20.11 -15.42
C ASN A 69 -13.53 -20.78 -14.03
N LEU A 70 -12.88 -20.24 -12.99
CA LEU A 70 -13.01 -20.81 -11.64
C LEU A 70 -14.40 -20.49 -11.05
N PRO A 71 -14.95 -21.36 -10.20
CA PRO A 71 -16.22 -21.14 -9.53
C PRO A 71 -16.26 -19.81 -8.78
N THR A 72 -17.37 -19.11 -8.88
CA THR A 72 -17.59 -17.86 -8.16
C THR A 72 -18.58 -18.10 -7.04
N TYR A 73 -18.25 -17.60 -5.87
CA TYR A 73 -19.11 -17.67 -4.70
C TYR A 73 -19.90 -16.36 -4.52
N PRO A 74 -21.10 -16.40 -3.92
CA PRO A 74 -21.86 -15.19 -3.62
C PRO A 74 -21.10 -14.29 -2.65
N ASN A 75 -21.22 -12.99 -2.84
CA ASN A 75 -20.61 -12.02 -1.91
C ASN A 75 -21.44 -11.96 -0.61
N LEU A 76 -20.96 -12.64 0.43
CA LEU A 76 -21.64 -12.72 1.73
C LEU A 76 -21.55 -11.43 2.54
N ILE A 77 -20.64 -10.53 2.19
CA ILE A 77 -20.43 -9.28 2.94
C ILE A 77 -21.02 -8.05 2.26
N LYS A 78 -21.76 -8.23 1.16
CA LYS A 78 -22.40 -7.11 0.48
C LYS A 78 -23.36 -6.39 1.44
N ASN A 79 -23.11 -5.10 1.67
CA ASN A 79 -23.87 -4.25 2.59
C ASN A 79 -23.80 -4.66 4.08
N VAL A 80 -22.88 -5.54 4.46
CA VAL A 80 -22.66 -5.90 5.86
C VAL A 80 -21.66 -4.93 6.48
N ILE A 81 -22.06 -4.30 7.59
CA ILE A 81 -21.17 -3.46 8.40
C ILE A 81 -20.57 -4.34 9.48
N PRO A 82 -19.25 -4.45 9.61
CA PRO A 82 -18.65 -5.20 10.71
C PRO A 82 -19.06 -4.57 12.05
N MET A 83 -19.58 -5.36 12.97
CA MET A 83 -20.12 -4.85 14.25
C MET A 83 -19.24 -5.17 15.46
N ARG A 84 -18.28 -6.06 15.32
CA ARG A 84 -17.36 -6.51 16.38
C ARG A 84 -16.05 -7.04 15.78
N PRO A 85 -14.98 -7.14 16.58
CA PRO A 85 -13.77 -7.86 16.16
C PRO A 85 -14.09 -9.31 15.76
N ASN A 86 -13.36 -9.85 14.81
CA ASN A 86 -13.50 -11.19 14.28
C ASN A 86 -14.90 -11.50 13.67
N HIS A 87 -15.62 -10.47 13.21
CA HIS A 87 -16.85 -10.66 12.45
C HIS A 87 -16.55 -10.89 10.97
N ILE A 88 -15.74 -10.02 10.37
CA ILE A 88 -15.33 -10.12 8.97
C ILE A 88 -13.84 -9.88 8.89
N TRP A 89 -13.12 -10.82 8.29
CA TRP A 89 -11.74 -10.64 7.87
C TRP A 89 -11.69 -10.42 6.37
N VAL A 90 -10.82 -9.51 5.95
CA VAL A 90 -10.56 -9.24 4.54
C VAL A 90 -9.10 -9.53 4.24
N SER A 91 -8.85 -10.12 3.08
CA SER A 91 -7.50 -10.38 2.62
C SER A 91 -7.26 -9.84 1.21
N ASP A 92 -6.03 -9.42 0.97
CA ASP A 92 -5.57 -8.91 -0.32
C ASP A 92 -4.09 -9.24 -0.52
N ILE A 93 -3.66 -9.26 -1.78
CA ILE A 93 -2.27 -9.52 -2.17
C ILE A 93 -1.71 -8.27 -2.84
N THR A 94 -0.62 -7.75 -2.29
CA THR A 94 0.09 -6.57 -2.80
C THR A 94 1.43 -6.98 -3.40
N TYR A 95 1.75 -6.42 -4.57
CA TYR A 95 3.03 -6.56 -5.25
C TYR A 95 4.03 -5.56 -4.67
N ILE A 96 5.14 -6.04 -4.15
CA ILE A 96 6.23 -5.22 -3.63
C ILE A 96 7.43 -5.36 -4.56
N GLU A 97 7.89 -4.24 -5.11
CA GLU A 97 9.12 -4.19 -5.90
C GLU A 97 10.31 -4.18 -4.94
N VAL A 98 11.21 -5.12 -5.09
CA VAL A 98 12.47 -5.20 -4.34
C VAL A 98 13.67 -5.14 -5.30
N GLU A 99 14.74 -4.50 -4.89
CA GLU A 99 15.97 -4.45 -5.66
C GLU A 99 16.57 -5.85 -5.78
N ASP A 100 16.99 -6.21 -6.98
CA ASP A 100 17.64 -7.49 -7.27
C ASP A 100 18.65 -7.28 -8.41
N SER A 101 19.91 -7.20 -8.07
CA SER A 101 21.00 -6.98 -9.03
C SER A 101 21.18 -8.15 -10.01
N SER A 102 20.64 -9.34 -9.69
CA SER A 102 20.65 -10.50 -10.58
C SER A 102 19.53 -10.48 -11.61
N ALA A 103 18.50 -9.66 -11.41
CA ALA A 103 17.41 -9.56 -12.34
C ALA A 103 17.76 -8.63 -13.53
N PRO A 104 17.32 -8.97 -14.77
CA PRO A 104 17.64 -8.18 -15.96
C PRO A 104 17.25 -6.68 -15.87
N ASN A 105 16.22 -6.37 -15.06
CA ASN A 105 15.73 -5.01 -14.85
C ASN A 105 16.20 -4.40 -13.52
N GLY A 106 17.10 -5.07 -12.78
CA GLY A 106 17.60 -4.62 -11.47
C GLY A 106 16.59 -4.71 -10.34
N TYR A 107 15.44 -5.36 -10.54
CA TYR A 107 14.42 -5.56 -9.51
C TYR A 107 13.57 -6.81 -9.80
N ARG A 108 12.95 -7.32 -8.75
CA ARG A 108 11.92 -8.37 -8.83
C ARG A 108 10.71 -7.99 -7.98
N PHE A 109 9.60 -8.69 -8.19
CA PHE A 109 8.45 -8.59 -7.32
C PHE A 109 8.46 -9.68 -6.27
N VAL A 110 8.07 -9.32 -5.06
CA VAL A 110 7.60 -10.23 -4.03
C VAL A 110 6.14 -9.89 -3.72
N PHE A 111 5.43 -10.84 -3.17
CA PHE A 111 3.98 -10.77 -2.98
C PHE A 111 3.68 -10.78 -1.49
N LEU A 112 3.05 -9.72 -1.00
CA LEU A 112 2.61 -9.62 0.39
C LEU A 112 1.13 -9.93 0.46
N THR A 113 0.78 -11.04 1.10
CA THR A 113 -0.61 -11.33 1.51
C THR A 113 -0.83 -10.75 2.89
N ILE A 114 -1.96 -10.07 3.08
CA ILE A 114 -2.39 -9.50 4.37
C ILE A 114 -3.79 -10.02 4.68
N VAL A 115 -4.03 -10.38 5.95
CA VAL A 115 -5.35 -10.66 6.51
C VAL A 115 -5.62 -9.62 7.60
N MET A 116 -6.71 -8.87 7.44
CA MET A 116 -7.07 -7.76 8.31
C MET A 116 -8.49 -7.95 8.85
N ASP A 117 -8.69 -7.65 10.12
CA ASP A 117 -10.02 -7.54 10.70
C ASP A 117 -10.71 -6.25 10.21
N ALA A 118 -11.86 -6.39 9.56
CA ALA A 118 -12.58 -5.28 8.96
C ALA A 118 -13.18 -4.32 9.99
N TYR A 119 -13.37 -4.74 11.24
CA TYR A 119 -13.87 -3.90 12.33
C TYR A 119 -12.74 -3.08 12.96
N SER A 120 -11.73 -3.74 13.52
CA SER A 120 -10.65 -3.09 14.26
C SER A 120 -9.57 -2.48 13.36
N LYS A 121 -9.52 -2.88 12.08
CA LYS A 121 -8.46 -2.54 11.12
C LYS A 121 -7.09 -3.12 11.49
N CYS A 122 -7.04 -4.04 12.46
CA CYS A 122 -5.82 -4.72 12.83
C CYS A 122 -5.40 -5.73 11.76
N ILE A 123 -4.12 -5.76 11.44
CA ILE A 123 -3.51 -6.84 10.64
C ILE A 123 -3.32 -8.03 11.57
N LEU A 124 -4.00 -9.15 11.26
CA LEU A 124 -3.99 -10.37 12.06
C LEU A 124 -3.00 -11.39 11.54
N GLY A 125 -2.77 -11.39 10.23
CA GLY A 125 -1.83 -12.28 9.60
C GLY A 125 -1.24 -11.69 8.33
N TRP A 126 -0.02 -12.09 8.01
CA TRP A 126 0.66 -11.66 6.79
C TRP A 126 1.71 -12.69 6.37
N TYR A 127 2.02 -12.70 5.09
CA TYR A 127 3.12 -13.50 4.56
C TYR A 127 3.71 -12.84 3.31
N VAL A 128 5.05 -12.84 3.21
CA VAL A 128 5.77 -12.37 2.03
C VAL A 128 6.29 -13.58 1.25
N ALA A 129 5.95 -13.66 -0.02
CA ALA A 129 6.25 -14.80 -0.87
C ALA A 129 6.96 -14.39 -2.17
N PRO A 130 7.78 -15.26 -2.76
CA PRO A 130 8.40 -15.02 -4.06
C PRO A 130 7.44 -15.23 -5.24
N THR A 131 6.34 -15.95 -5.05
CA THR A 131 5.34 -16.30 -6.07
C THR A 131 3.90 -16.10 -5.55
N LEU A 132 2.90 -16.16 -6.45
CA LEU A 132 1.47 -16.02 -6.13
C LEU A 132 0.76 -17.34 -5.78
N GLU A 133 1.50 -18.34 -5.34
CA GLU A 133 0.91 -19.63 -4.98
C GLU A 133 -0.04 -19.51 -3.79
N ALA A 134 -1.20 -20.16 -3.87
CA ALA A 134 -2.22 -20.15 -2.81
C ALA A 134 -1.70 -20.61 -1.44
N ALA A 135 -0.69 -21.50 -1.43
CA ALA A 135 -0.04 -21.99 -0.20
C ALA A 135 0.48 -20.86 0.69
N TYR A 136 0.92 -19.74 0.11
CA TYR A 136 1.42 -18.60 0.88
C TYR A 136 0.29 -17.76 1.48
N SER A 137 -0.83 -17.62 0.76
CA SER A 137 -2.03 -16.98 1.31
C SER A 137 -2.62 -17.78 2.47
N ILE A 138 -2.55 -19.11 2.41
CA ILE A 138 -2.95 -20.00 3.51
C ILE A 138 -2.08 -19.73 4.75
N LYS A 139 -0.75 -19.54 4.61
CA LYS A 139 0.13 -19.22 5.76
C LYS A 139 -0.26 -17.90 6.45
N ALA A 140 -0.62 -16.89 5.68
CA ALA A 140 -1.13 -15.62 6.24
C ALA A 140 -2.45 -15.84 7.01
N LEU A 141 -3.35 -16.65 6.46
CA LEU A 141 -4.61 -16.99 7.11
C LEU A 141 -4.40 -17.85 8.38
N GLU A 142 -3.51 -18.84 8.35
CA GLU A 142 -3.15 -19.62 9.53
C GLU A 142 -2.58 -18.77 10.65
N MET A 143 -1.77 -17.74 10.29
CA MET A 143 -1.26 -16.78 11.27
C MET A 143 -2.42 -15.99 11.90
N ALA A 144 -3.37 -15.52 11.10
CA ALA A 144 -4.55 -14.82 11.58
C ALA A 144 -5.42 -15.72 12.49
N ILE A 145 -5.66 -16.96 12.11
CA ILE A 145 -6.44 -17.93 12.90
C ILE A 145 -5.84 -18.13 14.30
N LYS A 146 -4.52 -18.13 14.43
CA LYS A 146 -3.83 -18.26 15.73
C LYS A 146 -4.09 -17.08 16.68
N THR A 147 -4.60 -15.96 16.18
CA THR A 147 -4.97 -14.80 17.02
C THR A 147 -6.37 -14.92 17.62
N LEU A 148 -7.19 -15.87 17.14
CA LEU A 148 -8.51 -16.11 17.70
C LEU A 148 -8.41 -16.61 19.15
N PRO A 149 -9.35 -16.19 20.03
CA PRO A 149 -9.52 -16.81 21.35
C PRO A 149 -9.71 -18.32 21.23
N LYS A 150 -9.24 -19.09 22.22
CA LYS A 150 -9.37 -20.55 22.23
C LYS A 150 -10.83 -21.04 22.29
N ASP A 151 -11.68 -20.23 22.86
CA ASP A 151 -13.10 -20.44 23.03
C ASP A 151 -13.96 -19.69 21.99
N PHE A 152 -13.32 -19.30 20.87
CA PHE A 152 -14.05 -18.62 19.80
C PHE A 152 -15.02 -19.60 19.11
N ASP A 153 -16.32 -19.37 19.33
CA ASP A 153 -17.45 -20.18 18.84
C ASP A 153 -18.41 -19.42 17.92
N ASP A 154 -18.04 -18.17 17.58
CA ASP A 154 -18.91 -17.29 16.81
C ASP A 154 -18.62 -17.36 15.28
N THR A 155 -19.52 -16.79 14.49
CA THR A 155 -19.39 -16.77 13.03
C THR A 155 -18.35 -15.75 12.58
N LEU A 156 -17.35 -16.20 11.84
CA LEU A 156 -16.34 -15.41 11.16
C LEU A 156 -16.47 -15.59 9.65
N ILE A 157 -16.56 -14.50 8.91
CA ILE A 157 -16.54 -14.51 7.45
C ILE A 157 -15.17 -14.04 6.97
N HIS A 158 -14.43 -14.89 6.25
CA HIS A 158 -13.23 -14.49 5.54
C HIS A 158 -13.57 -14.15 4.09
N HIS A 159 -13.22 -12.96 3.66
CA HIS A 159 -13.46 -12.46 2.31
C HIS A 159 -12.14 -12.07 1.64
N SER A 160 -11.94 -12.58 0.43
CA SER A 160 -10.93 -12.07 -0.50
C SER A 160 -11.62 -11.64 -1.79
N ASP A 161 -11.06 -10.66 -2.49
CA ASP A 161 -11.53 -10.35 -3.83
C ASP A 161 -11.16 -11.48 -4.82
N ARG A 162 -11.58 -11.30 -6.07
CA ARG A 162 -11.18 -12.19 -7.18
C ARG A 162 -9.74 -11.96 -7.62
N GLY A 163 -8.83 -11.85 -6.70
CA GLY A 163 -7.41 -11.83 -7.00
C GLY A 163 -7.00 -13.07 -7.80
N THR A 164 -5.97 -12.94 -8.58
CA THR A 164 -5.40 -13.96 -9.48
C THR A 164 -5.29 -15.33 -8.86
#